data_6a09bfd1de7367a057eec76065ee16e5
#
_entry.id   6a09bfd1de7367a057eec76065ee16e5
#
_cell.length_a   1.000
_cell.length_b   1.000
_cell.length_c   1.000
_cell.angle_alpha   90.00
_cell.angle_beta   90.00
_cell.angle_gamma   90.00
#
_symmetry.space_group_name_H-M   'P 1'
#
loop_
_entity.id
_entity.type
_entity.pdbx_description
1 polymer ?
#
loop_
_entity_poly.entity_id
_entity_poly.type
_entity_poly.pdbx_seq_one_letter_code
_entity_poly.pdbx_strand_id
1 'polypeptide(L)'
;AEPGRQGDTSAATAQAFGSGTLAIMQRLRVAVVGCSGTGSVVVEQLARTGIGTLILVDPDVVEHRNLNRIVNATEQDAELRTPKVEVMRRAIAAMGTGTKVETLATSLFRPEAIRAVSKADILFGCVDTVDARHLLCQIGAFYLLPYFDIGVKLEADGRGGVEQVCCSVHYIRPGGGSLLSRGVYSLDEVRAAGLLRSDPTYLADQVARGYLRGVQESRPAVISVNMLAASLAVNDLLARLHPYRLEGNESYAAQRVSLSHDLFDHEADGAACTVVGRGLGKGDVEPLLDQPEFSEPS
;
A
#
# COMPACT_ATOMS: atom_id res chain seq x y z
N ALA A 1 -12.76 20.56 21.45
CA ALA A 1 -12.10 21.19 20.29
C ALA A 1 -13.07 22.24 19.73
N GLU A 2 -12.65 23.50 19.62
CA GLU A 2 -13.46 24.58 19.07
C GLU A 2 -13.77 24.34 17.58
N PRO A 3 -15.01 24.56 17.12
CA PRO A 3 -15.42 24.31 15.72
C PRO A 3 -14.67 25.15 14.67
N GLY A 4 -13.97 26.19 15.06
CA GLY A 4 -13.26 27.11 14.15
C GLY A 4 -11.86 26.64 13.69
N ARG A 5 -11.20 25.71 14.39
CA ARG A 5 -9.84 25.26 14.06
C ARG A 5 -9.78 24.24 12.91
N GLN A 6 -10.82 23.43 12.75
CA GLN A 6 -10.86 22.39 11.70
C GLN A 6 -11.10 22.99 10.30
N GLY A 7 -11.78 24.13 10.19
CA GLY A 7 -12.00 24.83 8.91
C GLY A 7 -10.74 25.46 8.32
N ASP A 8 -9.77 25.80 9.14
CA ASP A 8 -8.56 26.52 8.72
C ASP A 8 -7.50 25.57 8.12
N THR A 9 -7.36 24.37 8.66
CA THR A 9 -6.35 23.38 8.19
C THR A 9 -6.67 22.78 6.82
N SER A 10 -7.94 22.76 6.40
CA SER A 10 -8.39 22.21 5.11
C SER A 10 -8.72 23.29 4.07
N ALA A 11 -8.56 24.58 4.41
CA ALA A 11 -8.90 25.69 3.53
C ALA A 11 -8.16 25.64 2.17
N ALA A 12 -6.86 25.34 2.18
CA ALA A 12 -6.07 25.22 0.96
C ALA A 12 -6.51 24.03 0.08
N THR A 13 -6.86 22.89 0.69
CA THR A 13 -7.41 21.73 -0.04
C THR A 13 -8.78 22.06 -0.65
N ALA A 14 -9.65 22.76 0.11
CA ALA A 14 -10.95 23.20 -0.40
C ALA A 14 -10.81 24.24 -1.53
N GLN A 15 -9.82 25.11 -1.45
CA GLN A 15 -9.52 26.09 -2.51
C GLN A 15 -9.04 25.39 -3.80
N ALA A 16 -8.21 24.34 -3.68
CA ALA A 16 -7.66 23.62 -4.81
C ALA A 16 -8.68 22.68 -5.48
N PHE A 17 -9.44 21.93 -4.69
CA PHE A 17 -10.30 20.83 -5.17
C PHE A 17 -11.81 21.07 -4.95
N GLY A 18 -12.17 22.20 -4.37
CA GLY A 18 -13.56 22.52 -4.05
C GLY A 18 -14.06 21.85 -2.75
N SER A 19 -15.05 22.50 -2.12
CA SER A 19 -15.67 22.01 -0.88
C SER A 19 -16.36 20.66 -1.02
N GLY A 20 -16.92 20.36 -2.20
CA GLY A 20 -17.57 19.06 -2.48
C GLY A 20 -16.59 17.89 -2.44
N THR A 21 -15.43 18.03 -3.08
CA THR A 21 -14.37 17.00 -3.07
C THR A 21 -13.82 16.83 -1.66
N LEU A 22 -13.57 17.92 -0.94
CA LEU A 22 -13.14 17.85 0.45
C LEU A 22 -14.17 17.11 1.33
N ALA A 23 -15.46 17.38 1.17
CA ALA A 23 -16.52 16.69 1.90
C ALA A 23 -16.59 15.18 1.59
N ILE A 24 -16.26 14.77 0.37
CA ILE A 24 -16.09 13.35 0.02
C ILE A 24 -14.89 12.77 0.77
N MET A 25 -13.72 13.40 0.68
CA MET A 25 -12.48 12.95 1.33
C MET A 25 -12.64 12.78 2.84
N GLN A 26 -13.33 13.71 3.50
CA GLN A 26 -13.61 13.66 4.94
C GLN A 26 -14.51 12.50 5.37
N ARG A 27 -15.23 11.87 4.44
CA ARG A 27 -16.05 10.66 4.71
C ARG A 27 -15.33 9.36 4.38
N LEU A 28 -14.29 9.41 3.55
CA LEU A 28 -13.57 8.22 3.14
C LEU A 28 -12.85 7.55 4.31
N ARG A 29 -12.89 6.23 4.27
CA ARG A 29 -12.09 5.32 5.08
C ARG A 29 -11.01 4.71 4.17
N VAL A 30 -9.77 5.00 4.43
CA VAL A 30 -8.64 4.52 3.60
C VAL A 30 -7.79 3.57 4.42
N ALA A 31 -7.60 2.34 3.93
CA ALA A 31 -6.66 1.41 4.54
C ALA A 31 -5.28 1.58 3.91
N VAL A 32 -4.25 1.64 4.75
CA VAL A 32 -2.84 1.64 4.35
C VAL A 32 -2.17 0.43 4.99
N VAL A 33 -1.71 -0.49 4.16
CA VAL A 33 -1.02 -1.71 4.58
C VAL A 33 0.47 -1.57 4.29
N GLY A 34 1.28 -1.68 5.35
CA GLY A 34 2.70 -1.33 5.34
C GLY A 34 2.91 0.15 5.71
N CYS A 35 3.47 0.42 6.90
CA CYS A 35 3.71 1.77 7.45
C CYS A 35 5.20 2.09 7.56
N SER A 36 6.02 1.52 6.66
CA SER A 36 7.46 1.79 6.57
C SER A 36 7.75 3.00 5.65
N GLY A 37 8.87 3.00 4.92
CA GLY A 37 9.34 4.14 4.14
C GLY A 37 8.29 4.77 3.21
N THR A 38 7.63 3.98 2.37
CA THR A 38 6.58 4.47 1.46
C THR A 38 5.27 4.73 2.18
N GLY A 39 4.83 3.77 3.01
CA GLY A 39 3.53 3.88 3.69
C GLY A 39 3.45 5.02 4.68
N SER A 40 4.53 5.34 5.41
CA SER A 40 4.54 6.49 6.33
C SER A 40 4.30 7.81 5.59
N VAL A 41 4.84 7.94 4.37
CA VAL A 41 4.63 9.12 3.52
C VAL A 41 3.21 9.18 2.96
N VAL A 42 2.65 8.02 2.54
CA VAL A 42 1.24 7.93 2.11
C VAL A 42 0.30 8.37 3.24
N VAL A 43 0.51 7.83 4.45
CA VAL A 43 -0.27 8.16 5.65
C VAL A 43 -0.21 9.65 5.97
N GLU A 44 0.99 10.24 5.95
CA GLU A 44 1.22 11.67 6.17
C GLU A 44 0.42 12.53 5.17
N GLN A 45 0.53 12.21 3.88
CA GLN A 45 -0.14 12.97 2.81
C GLN A 45 -1.66 12.82 2.88
N LEU A 46 -2.19 11.62 3.08
CA LEU A 46 -3.63 11.36 3.21
C LEU A 46 -4.23 12.12 4.41
N ALA A 47 -3.55 12.13 5.55
CA ALA A 47 -4.00 12.89 6.72
C ALA A 47 -4.03 14.39 6.44
N ARG A 48 -2.98 14.94 5.79
CA ARG A 48 -2.91 16.39 5.45
C ARG A 48 -3.90 16.79 4.37
N THR A 49 -4.27 15.90 3.46
CA THR A 49 -5.29 16.18 2.44
C THR A 49 -6.72 16.14 3.00
N GLY A 50 -6.91 15.63 4.22
CA GLY A 50 -8.20 15.66 4.91
C GLY A 50 -9.03 14.38 4.77
N ILE A 51 -8.38 13.23 4.60
CA ILE A 51 -9.06 11.92 4.66
C ILE A 51 -9.67 11.72 6.05
N GLY A 52 -10.94 11.27 6.09
CA GLY A 52 -11.71 11.17 7.33
C GLY A 52 -11.22 10.08 8.29
N THR A 53 -10.90 8.89 7.78
CA THR A 53 -10.42 7.77 8.60
C THR A 53 -9.30 7.02 7.90
N LEU A 54 -8.23 6.72 8.61
CA LEU A 54 -7.14 5.84 8.17
C LEU A 54 -7.15 4.55 9.00
N ILE A 55 -7.10 3.41 8.33
CA ILE A 55 -6.93 2.07 8.92
C ILE A 55 -5.51 1.65 8.59
N LEU A 56 -4.64 1.55 9.60
CA LEU A 56 -3.21 1.29 9.43
C LEU A 56 -2.89 -0.14 9.86
N VAL A 57 -2.27 -0.92 8.97
CA VAL A 57 -1.88 -2.31 9.24
C VAL A 57 -0.39 -2.47 8.97
N ASP A 58 0.38 -2.81 10.00
CA ASP A 58 1.80 -3.15 9.90
C ASP A 58 2.21 -3.97 11.13
N PRO A 59 2.85 -5.15 10.99
CA PRO A 59 3.24 -5.98 12.14
C PRO A 59 4.51 -5.48 12.84
N ASP A 60 5.27 -4.60 12.19
CA ASP A 60 6.62 -4.28 12.60
C ASP A 60 6.68 -3.13 13.61
N VAL A 61 7.79 -3.11 14.32
CA VAL A 61 8.20 -2.00 15.19
C VAL A 61 9.27 -1.16 14.50
N VAL A 62 9.49 0.06 15.01
CA VAL A 62 10.58 0.91 14.55
C VAL A 62 11.92 0.35 15.03
N GLU A 63 12.89 0.35 14.15
CA GLU A 63 14.29 0.00 14.42
C GLU A 63 15.20 1.15 13.96
N HIS A 64 16.40 1.27 14.51
CA HIS A 64 17.36 2.33 14.14
C HIS A 64 17.62 2.40 12.63
N ARG A 65 17.70 1.24 11.95
CA ARG A 65 17.86 1.16 10.48
C ARG A 65 16.67 1.73 9.69
N ASN A 66 15.54 2.00 10.35
CA ASN A 66 14.34 2.56 9.71
C ASN A 66 14.27 4.09 9.78
N LEU A 67 15.04 4.72 10.68
CA LEU A 67 14.99 6.17 10.93
C LEU A 67 15.34 7.02 9.71
N ASN A 68 16.07 6.46 8.77
CA ASN A 68 16.43 7.14 7.51
C ASN A 68 15.26 7.30 6.53
N ARG A 69 14.10 6.65 6.77
CA ARG A 69 13.01 6.64 5.79
C ARG A 69 11.59 6.63 6.37
N ILE A 70 11.38 6.26 7.62
CA ILE A 70 10.03 6.34 8.24
C ILE A 70 9.80 7.77 8.73
N VAL A 71 8.84 8.44 8.10
CA VAL A 71 8.47 9.80 8.47
C VAL A 71 7.89 9.82 9.89
N ASN A 72 8.25 10.82 10.70
CA ASN A 72 7.83 11.01 12.09
C ASN A 72 8.35 9.96 13.10
N ALA A 73 9.19 9.01 12.68
CA ALA A 73 9.89 8.14 13.62
C ALA A 73 11.08 8.87 14.27
N THR A 74 11.30 8.61 15.54
CA THR A 74 12.37 9.18 16.36
C THR A 74 13.31 8.10 16.88
N GLU A 75 14.49 8.49 17.37
CA GLU A 75 15.41 7.59 18.05
C GLU A 75 14.74 6.88 19.25
N GLN A 76 13.96 7.61 20.03
CA GLN A 76 13.19 7.04 21.13
C GLN A 76 12.21 5.95 20.66
N ASP A 77 11.60 6.10 19.48
CA ASP A 77 10.72 5.06 18.92
C ASP A 77 11.49 3.78 18.59
N ALA A 78 12.73 3.91 18.10
CA ALA A 78 13.60 2.77 17.83
C ALA A 78 14.07 2.07 19.12
N GLU A 79 14.44 2.85 20.13
CA GLU A 79 14.83 2.32 21.44
C GLU A 79 13.68 1.57 22.14
N LEU A 80 12.47 2.14 22.13
CA LEU A 80 11.27 1.56 22.72
C LEU A 80 10.61 0.49 21.83
N ARG A 81 11.11 0.26 20.62
CA ARG A 81 10.51 -0.63 19.62
C ARG A 81 9.02 -0.32 19.40
N THR A 82 8.70 0.97 19.27
CA THR A 82 7.32 1.44 19.08
C THR A 82 6.74 0.84 17.79
N PRO A 83 5.52 0.26 17.82
CA PRO A 83 4.87 -0.20 16.59
C PRO A 83 4.77 0.92 15.55
N LYS A 84 5.11 0.64 14.28
CA LYS A 84 5.11 1.64 13.20
C LYS A 84 3.75 2.33 13.07
N VAL A 85 2.66 1.60 13.20
CA VAL A 85 1.30 2.14 13.16
C VAL A 85 1.02 3.15 14.28
N GLU A 86 1.61 2.97 15.47
CA GLU A 86 1.46 3.89 16.60
C GLU A 86 2.24 5.19 16.42
N VAL A 87 3.41 5.13 15.77
CA VAL A 87 4.15 6.33 15.37
C VAL A 87 3.28 7.19 14.45
N MET A 88 2.64 6.57 13.45
CA MET A 88 1.75 7.28 12.53
C MET A 88 0.51 7.85 13.26
N ARG A 89 -0.12 7.07 14.12
CA ARG A 89 -1.28 7.53 14.91
C ARG A 89 -0.93 8.75 15.76
N ARG A 90 0.20 8.71 16.46
CA ARG A 90 0.70 9.83 17.26
C ARG A 90 0.96 11.07 16.41
N ALA A 91 1.61 10.91 15.26
CA ALA A 91 1.90 12.02 14.35
C ALA A 91 0.62 12.67 13.82
N ILE A 92 -0.35 11.88 13.36
CA ILE A 92 -1.64 12.40 12.86
C ILE A 92 -2.40 13.13 13.95
N ALA A 93 -2.42 12.60 15.18
CA ALA A 93 -3.04 13.29 16.31
C ALA A 93 -2.39 14.65 16.56
N ALA A 94 -1.08 14.76 16.45
CA ALA A 94 -0.34 16.00 16.61
C ALA A 94 -0.58 17.01 15.47
N MET A 95 -0.92 16.57 14.25
CA MET A 95 -1.25 17.45 13.12
C MET A 95 -2.57 18.21 13.33
N GLY A 96 -3.51 17.66 14.09
CA GLY A 96 -4.80 18.29 14.37
C GLY A 96 -5.72 18.40 13.15
N THR A 97 -5.53 17.57 12.10
CA THR A 97 -6.34 17.56 10.86
C THR A 97 -7.76 17.01 11.05
N GLY A 98 -8.04 16.35 12.18
CA GLY A 98 -9.32 15.69 12.43
C GLY A 98 -9.44 14.28 11.87
N THR A 99 -8.43 13.78 11.16
CA THR A 99 -8.38 12.40 10.66
C THR A 99 -8.39 11.41 11.82
N LYS A 100 -9.32 10.46 11.79
CA LYS A 100 -9.38 9.33 12.73
C LYS A 100 -8.40 8.25 12.31
N VAL A 101 -7.77 7.58 13.28
CA VAL A 101 -6.80 6.52 13.00
C VAL A 101 -7.16 5.26 13.79
N GLU A 102 -7.34 4.17 13.05
CA GLU A 102 -7.49 2.81 13.58
C GLU A 102 -6.17 2.07 13.31
N THR A 103 -5.54 1.50 14.32
CA THR A 103 -4.23 0.83 14.20
C THR A 103 -4.34 -0.66 14.46
N LEU A 104 -3.68 -1.46 13.62
CA LEU A 104 -3.52 -2.89 13.79
C LEU A 104 -2.03 -3.23 13.67
N ALA A 105 -1.39 -3.43 14.81
CA ALA A 105 0.01 -3.88 14.89
C ALA A 105 0.08 -5.41 14.68
N THR A 106 -0.38 -5.87 13.52
CA THR A 106 -0.46 -7.28 13.18
C THR A 106 -0.23 -7.51 11.69
N SER A 107 0.04 -8.77 11.32
CA SER A 107 0.22 -9.16 9.91
C SER A 107 -1.09 -9.10 9.12
N LEU A 108 -1.01 -8.68 7.85
CA LEU A 108 -2.14 -8.74 6.92
C LEU A 108 -2.71 -10.16 6.76
N PHE A 109 -1.88 -11.20 6.98
CA PHE A 109 -2.29 -12.62 6.90
C PHE A 109 -3.06 -13.11 8.13
N ARG A 110 -3.57 -12.21 8.96
CA ARG A 110 -4.48 -12.51 10.05
C ARG A 110 -5.92 -12.15 9.69
N PRO A 111 -6.91 -13.01 9.98
CA PRO A 111 -8.31 -12.74 9.66
C PRO A 111 -8.82 -11.40 10.18
N GLU A 112 -8.41 -11.00 11.40
CA GLU A 112 -8.77 -9.70 11.97
C GLU A 112 -8.27 -8.51 11.14
N ALA A 113 -7.06 -8.62 10.55
CA ALA A 113 -6.52 -7.57 9.68
C ALA A 113 -7.30 -7.49 8.36
N ILE A 114 -7.58 -8.63 7.73
CA ILE A 114 -8.39 -8.71 6.51
C ILE A 114 -9.78 -8.09 6.75
N ARG A 115 -10.45 -8.48 7.85
CA ARG A 115 -11.77 -7.93 8.22
C ARG A 115 -11.73 -6.43 8.57
N ALA A 116 -10.61 -5.92 9.09
CA ALA A 116 -10.46 -4.49 9.32
C ALA A 116 -10.26 -3.73 8.01
N VAL A 117 -9.40 -4.23 7.14
CA VAL A 117 -9.11 -3.64 5.82
C VAL A 117 -10.35 -3.66 4.93
N SER A 118 -11.19 -4.71 4.98
CA SER A 118 -12.42 -4.81 4.18
C SER A 118 -13.47 -3.73 4.50
N LYS A 119 -13.35 -3.04 5.64
CA LYS A 119 -14.22 -1.92 6.02
C LYS A 119 -13.79 -0.58 5.42
N ALA A 120 -12.72 -0.55 4.64
CA ALA A 120 -12.27 0.64 3.94
C ALA A 120 -13.09 0.87 2.66
N ASP A 121 -13.01 2.09 2.14
CA ASP A 121 -13.50 2.45 0.80
C ASP A 121 -12.40 2.30 -0.25
N ILE A 122 -11.13 2.39 0.18
CA ILE A 122 -9.96 2.39 -0.70
C ILE A 122 -8.78 1.72 0.03
N LEU A 123 -7.96 0.97 -0.73
CA LEU A 123 -6.74 0.32 -0.25
C LEU A 123 -5.49 0.98 -0.81
N PHE A 124 -4.49 1.17 0.05
CA PHE A 124 -3.10 1.46 -0.33
C PHE A 124 -2.20 0.33 0.14
N GLY A 125 -1.48 -0.31 -0.77
CA GLY A 125 -0.48 -1.33 -0.47
C GLY A 125 0.92 -0.77 -0.59
N CYS A 126 1.60 -0.69 0.53
CA CYS A 126 2.98 -0.24 0.67
C CYS A 126 3.86 -1.38 1.21
N VAL A 127 3.54 -2.60 0.80
CA VAL A 127 4.20 -3.84 1.21
C VAL A 127 5.28 -4.23 0.21
N ASP A 128 6.30 -4.92 0.67
CA ASP A 128 7.46 -5.31 -0.14
C ASP A 128 7.43 -6.78 -0.59
N THR A 129 6.53 -7.60 -0.05
CA THR A 129 6.42 -9.02 -0.40
C THR A 129 5.34 -9.27 -1.45
N VAL A 130 5.62 -10.22 -2.35
CA VAL A 130 4.74 -10.54 -3.48
C VAL A 130 3.44 -11.19 -3.01
N ASP A 131 3.50 -12.05 -1.99
CA ASP A 131 2.31 -12.71 -1.42
C ASP A 131 1.35 -11.69 -0.75
N ALA A 132 1.88 -10.69 -0.04
CA ALA A 132 1.05 -9.62 0.53
C ALA A 132 0.40 -8.74 -0.56
N ARG A 133 1.13 -8.40 -1.64
CA ARG A 133 0.59 -7.68 -2.79
C ARG A 133 -0.52 -8.49 -3.49
N HIS A 134 -0.33 -9.81 -3.60
CA HIS A 134 -1.34 -10.71 -4.16
C HIS A 134 -2.59 -10.78 -3.26
N LEU A 135 -2.41 -10.89 -1.95
CA LEU A 135 -3.50 -10.90 -0.98
C LEU A 135 -4.31 -9.59 -1.04
N LEU A 136 -3.65 -8.43 -1.17
CA LEU A 136 -4.35 -7.15 -1.35
C LEU A 136 -5.16 -7.08 -2.65
N CYS A 137 -4.67 -7.67 -3.76
CA CYS A 137 -5.48 -7.83 -4.98
C CYS A 137 -6.74 -8.66 -4.73
N GLN A 138 -6.62 -9.76 -3.96
CA GLN A 138 -7.75 -10.62 -3.61
C GLN A 138 -8.75 -9.87 -2.70
N ILE A 139 -8.30 -9.20 -1.64
CA ILE A 139 -9.15 -8.39 -0.78
C ILE A 139 -9.90 -7.33 -1.61
N GLY A 140 -9.18 -6.62 -2.49
CA GLY A 140 -9.79 -5.63 -3.39
C GLY A 140 -10.89 -6.22 -4.27
N ALA A 141 -10.71 -7.44 -4.78
CA ALA A 141 -11.71 -8.12 -5.58
C ALA A 141 -12.90 -8.61 -4.74
N PHE A 142 -12.66 -9.30 -3.63
CA PHE A 142 -13.71 -9.88 -2.77
C PHE A 142 -14.65 -8.81 -2.21
N TYR A 143 -14.09 -7.68 -1.78
CA TYR A 143 -14.86 -6.59 -1.14
C TYR A 143 -15.13 -5.40 -2.06
N LEU A 144 -14.80 -5.52 -3.36
CA LEU A 144 -14.99 -4.47 -4.37
C LEU A 144 -14.27 -3.16 -4.04
N LEU A 145 -13.08 -3.23 -3.47
CA LEU A 145 -12.29 -2.08 -3.05
C LEU A 145 -11.28 -1.68 -4.12
N PRO A 146 -11.25 -0.42 -4.57
CA PRO A 146 -10.16 0.11 -5.37
C PRO A 146 -8.84 0.00 -4.60
N TYR A 147 -7.79 -0.46 -5.26
CA TYR A 147 -6.49 -0.72 -4.66
C TYR A 147 -5.39 0.04 -5.39
N PHE A 148 -4.59 0.80 -4.65
CA PHE A 148 -3.36 1.44 -5.10
C PHE A 148 -2.17 0.65 -4.60
N ASP A 149 -1.45 0.01 -5.51
CA ASP A 149 -0.21 -0.69 -5.22
C ASP A 149 0.99 0.20 -5.52
N ILE A 150 1.92 0.29 -4.59
CA ILE A 150 3.07 1.16 -4.72
C ILE A 150 4.35 0.32 -4.63
N GLY A 151 5.08 0.28 -5.73
CA GLY A 151 6.37 -0.39 -5.83
C GLY A 151 7.51 0.61 -5.94
N VAL A 152 8.58 0.37 -5.18
CA VAL A 152 9.86 1.08 -5.30
C VAL A 152 10.95 0.06 -5.54
N LYS A 153 11.81 0.31 -6.52
CA LYS A 153 12.94 -0.54 -6.83
C LYS A 153 14.22 0.30 -6.91
N LEU A 154 15.20 -0.11 -6.17
CA LEU A 154 16.56 0.40 -6.24
C LEU A 154 17.50 -0.80 -6.34
N GLU A 155 18.25 -0.90 -7.40
CA GLU A 155 19.26 -1.94 -7.61
C GLU A 155 20.66 -1.31 -7.58
N ALA A 156 21.48 -1.80 -6.66
CA ALA A 156 22.89 -1.43 -6.58
C ALA A 156 23.72 -2.47 -7.35
N ASP A 157 24.80 -2.03 -8.01
CA ASP A 157 25.72 -2.88 -8.78
C ASP A 157 26.69 -3.70 -7.90
N GLY A 158 26.60 -3.56 -6.57
CA GLY A 158 27.50 -4.19 -5.62
C GLY A 158 28.92 -3.66 -5.62
N ARG A 159 29.21 -2.61 -6.41
CA ARG A 159 30.53 -1.97 -6.56
C ARG A 159 30.53 -0.50 -6.16
N GLY A 160 29.43 -0.06 -5.51
CA GLY A 160 29.22 1.34 -5.10
C GLY A 160 28.46 2.19 -6.12
N GLY A 161 28.01 1.59 -7.23
CA GLY A 161 27.12 2.21 -8.20
C GLY A 161 25.67 1.79 -8.05
N VAL A 162 24.77 2.47 -8.74
CA VAL A 162 23.34 2.19 -8.78
C VAL A 162 22.95 1.89 -10.22
N GLU A 163 22.43 0.69 -10.48
CA GLU A 163 22.01 0.27 -11.81
C GLU A 163 20.61 0.79 -12.15
N GLN A 164 19.68 0.72 -11.18
CA GLN A 164 18.30 1.12 -11.43
C GLN A 164 17.68 1.81 -10.21
N VAL A 165 17.01 2.94 -10.47
CA VAL A 165 16.14 3.61 -9.52
C VAL A 165 14.81 3.86 -10.21
N CYS A 166 13.77 3.17 -9.75
CA CYS A 166 12.45 3.34 -10.33
C CYS A 166 11.34 3.16 -9.27
N CYS A 167 10.16 3.65 -9.59
CA CYS A 167 8.96 3.37 -8.84
C CYS A 167 7.76 3.17 -9.79
N SER A 168 6.75 2.47 -9.28
CA SER A 168 5.49 2.28 -9.99
C SER A 168 4.30 2.43 -9.05
N VAL A 169 3.22 2.95 -9.59
CA VAL A 169 1.90 2.99 -8.95
C VAL A 169 0.93 2.26 -9.85
N HIS A 170 0.25 1.25 -9.32
CA HIS A 170 -0.79 0.53 -10.03
C HIS A 170 -2.13 0.80 -9.35
N TYR A 171 -3.06 1.39 -10.08
CA TYR A 171 -4.46 1.44 -9.69
C TYR A 171 -5.16 0.18 -10.19
N ILE A 172 -5.72 -0.58 -9.27
CA ILE A 172 -6.45 -1.83 -9.54
C ILE A 172 -7.91 -1.60 -9.16
N ARG A 173 -8.76 -1.53 -10.19
CA ARG A 173 -10.20 -1.44 -10.01
C ARG A 173 -10.80 -2.83 -9.83
N PRO A 174 -11.85 -3.02 -9.02
CA PRO A 174 -12.58 -4.27 -8.94
C PRO A 174 -13.06 -4.72 -10.32
N GLY A 175 -12.84 -5.99 -10.65
CA GLY A 175 -13.21 -6.57 -11.96
C GLY A 175 -12.33 -6.16 -13.14
N GLY A 176 -11.26 -5.39 -12.92
CA GLY A 176 -10.24 -5.05 -13.93
C GLY A 176 -9.05 -6.01 -13.93
N GLY A 177 -7.94 -5.53 -14.50
CA GLY A 177 -6.64 -6.17 -14.40
C GLY A 177 -6.14 -6.20 -12.96
N SER A 178 -5.24 -7.14 -12.65
CA SER A 178 -4.54 -7.24 -11.37
C SER A 178 -3.03 -7.15 -11.58
N LEU A 179 -2.25 -7.06 -10.50
CA LEU A 179 -0.79 -7.11 -10.59
C LEU A 179 -0.31 -8.40 -11.26
N LEU A 180 -1.01 -9.52 -11.03
CA LEU A 180 -0.73 -10.81 -11.67
C LEU A 180 -0.94 -10.75 -13.19
N SER A 181 -2.10 -10.26 -13.66
CA SER A 181 -2.39 -10.18 -15.10
C SER A 181 -1.55 -9.12 -15.82
N ARG A 182 -1.01 -8.12 -15.10
CA ARG A 182 -0.06 -7.13 -15.59
C ARG A 182 1.40 -7.61 -15.55
N GLY A 183 1.66 -8.87 -15.13
CA GLY A 183 3.00 -9.46 -15.11
C GLY A 183 3.95 -8.82 -14.07
N VAL A 184 3.41 -8.16 -13.03
CA VAL A 184 4.23 -7.59 -11.95
C VAL A 184 4.89 -8.68 -11.12
N TYR A 185 4.21 -9.82 -11.01
CA TYR A 185 4.70 -11.07 -10.41
C TYR A 185 4.00 -12.29 -11.02
N SER A 186 4.55 -13.47 -10.80
CA SER A 186 3.99 -14.77 -11.15
C SER A 186 3.40 -15.48 -9.92
N LEU A 187 2.56 -16.52 -10.16
CA LEU A 187 2.04 -17.35 -9.06
C LEU A 187 3.15 -18.18 -8.38
N ASP A 188 4.21 -18.52 -9.09
CA ASP A 188 5.36 -19.21 -8.50
C ASP A 188 6.11 -18.29 -7.50
N GLU A 189 6.23 -17.00 -7.82
CA GLU A 189 6.80 -16.02 -6.88
C GLU A 189 5.90 -15.81 -5.67
N VAL A 190 4.56 -15.77 -5.85
CA VAL A 190 3.60 -15.72 -4.73
C VAL A 190 3.77 -16.93 -3.83
N ARG A 191 3.86 -18.14 -4.43
CA ARG A 191 4.07 -19.39 -3.69
C ARG A 191 5.40 -19.39 -2.93
N ALA A 192 6.48 -18.96 -3.58
CA ALA A 192 7.80 -18.88 -2.94
C ALA A 192 7.80 -17.92 -1.76
N ALA A 193 7.18 -16.72 -1.90
CA ALA A 193 7.06 -15.74 -0.83
C ALA A 193 6.20 -16.27 0.33
N GLY A 194 5.09 -16.96 0.04
CA GLY A 194 4.26 -17.61 1.06
C GLY A 194 5.02 -18.71 1.83
N LEU A 195 5.82 -19.53 1.14
CA LEU A 195 6.67 -20.53 1.77
C LEU A 195 7.79 -19.89 2.61
N LEU A 196 8.41 -18.80 2.14
CA LEU A 196 9.41 -18.09 2.92
C LEU A 196 8.84 -17.63 4.26
N ARG A 197 7.59 -17.17 4.26
CA ARG A 197 6.86 -16.71 5.46
C ARG A 197 6.45 -17.86 6.39
N SER A 198 6.01 -19.01 5.84
CA SER A 198 5.40 -20.11 6.62
C SER A 198 6.36 -21.26 6.92
N ASP A 199 7.21 -21.64 5.97
CA ASP A 199 8.17 -22.73 6.06
C ASP A 199 9.44 -22.44 5.24
N PRO A 200 10.36 -21.61 5.76
CA PRO A 200 11.61 -21.25 5.06
C PRO A 200 12.49 -22.47 4.73
N THR A 201 12.44 -23.52 5.56
CA THR A 201 13.22 -24.72 5.37
C THR A 201 12.75 -25.52 4.15
N TYR A 202 11.43 -25.65 4.00
CA TYR A 202 10.84 -26.29 2.83
C TYR A 202 11.10 -25.48 1.56
N LEU A 203 11.05 -24.14 1.62
CA LEU A 203 11.43 -23.29 0.49
C LEU A 203 12.87 -23.55 0.05
N ALA A 204 13.82 -23.62 1.00
CA ALA A 204 15.23 -23.88 0.70
C ALA A 204 15.42 -25.23 -0.03
N ASP A 205 14.71 -26.30 0.40
CA ASP A 205 14.70 -27.59 -0.29
C ASP A 205 14.15 -27.51 -1.71
N GLN A 206 13.02 -26.79 -1.93
CA GLN A 206 12.43 -26.58 -3.26
C GLN A 206 13.35 -25.80 -4.21
N VAL A 207 14.07 -24.81 -3.69
CA VAL A 207 15.08 -24.05 -4.46
C VAL A 207 16.26 -24.94 -4.81
N ALA A 208 16.78 -25.71 -3.85
CA ALA A 208 17.89 -26.65 -4.09
C ALA A 208 17.57 -27.72 -5.14
N ARG A 209 16.31 -28.15 -5.22
CA ARG A 209 15.81 -29.09 -6.23
C ARG A 209 15.46 -28.43 -7.57
N GLY A 210 15.54 -27.10 -7.69
CA GLY A 210 15.22 -26.37 -8.91
C GLY A 210 13.73 -26.21 -9.22
N TYR A 211 12.83 -26.52 -8.27
CA TYR A 211 11.38 -26.37 -8.45
C TYR A 211 10.88 -24.93 -8.26
N LEU A 212 11.56 -24.13 -7.43
CA LEU A 212 11.24 -22.73 -7.20
C LEU A 212 12.50 -21.87 -7.31
N ARG A 213 12.32 -20.58 -7.60
CA ARG A 213 13.38 -19.57 -7.50
C ARG A 213 13.40 -19.00 -6.08
N GLY A 214 14.58 -18.71 -5.57
CA GLY A 214 14.75 -18.01 -4.30
C GLY A 214 14.13 -16.59 -4.32
N VAL A 215 13.74 -16.11 -3.15
CA VAL A 215 13.21 -14.76 -2.97
C VAL A 215 14.36 -13.82 -2.58
N GLN A 216 14.43 -12.65 -3.20
CA GLN A 216 15.44 -11.64 -2.89
C GLN A 216 14.97 -10.82 -1.68
N GLU A 217 15.66 -10.97 -0.54
CA GLU A 217 15.24 -10.37 0.74
C GLU A 217 15.67 -8.90 0.93
N SER A 218 16.82 -8.50 0.35
CA SER A 218 17.37 -7.17 0.59
C SER A 218 16.98 -6.19 -0.52
N ARG A 219 16.25 -5.15 -0.14
CA ARG A 219 15.88 -4.04 -1.04
C ARG A 219 16.34 -2.72 -0.43
N PRO A 220 17.35 -2.07 -1.01
CA PRO A 220 17.71 -0.72 -0.59
C PRO A 220 16.50 0.22 -0.68
N ALA A 221 16.35 1.10 0.29
CA ALA A 221 15.24 2.04 0.33
C ALA A 221 15.77 3.44 0.65
N VAL A 222 15.39 4.42 -0.17
CA VAL A 222 15.78 5.82 -0.04
C VAL A 222 14.53 6.66 0.06
N ILE A 223 14.47 7.53 1.08
CA ILE A 223 13.29 8.33 1.40
C ILE A 223 12.78 9.16 0.22
N SER A 224 13.67 9.73 -0.59
CA SER A 224 13.28 10.57 -1.74
C SER A 224 12.51 9.78 -2.80
N VAL A 225 12.91 8.53 -3.08
CA VAL A 225 12.19 7.66 -4.03
C VAL A 225 10.86 7.19 -3.44
N ASN A 226 10.83 6.89 -2.14
CA ASN A 226 9.59 6.56 -1.44
C ASN A 226 8.59 7.73 -1.45
N MET A 227 9.08 8.97 -1.25
CA MET A 227 8.26 10.18 -1.33
C MET A 227 7.69 10.41 -2.72
N LEU A 228 8.49 10.21 -3.77
CA LEU A 228 8.04 10.30 -5.14
C LEU A 228 6.91 9.30 -5.43
N ALA A 229 7.11 8.03 -5.10
CA ALA A 229 6.14 6.97 -5.31
C ALA A 229 4.83 7.22 -4.52
N ALA A 230 4.94 7.60 -3.25
CA ALA A 230 3.80 7.93 -2.41
C ALA A 230 3.02 9.13 -2.96
N SER A 231 3.73 10.18 -3.40
CA SER A 231 3.10 11.38 -3.97
C SER A 231 2.37 11.07 -5.28
N LEU A 232 2.93 10.21 -6.14
CA LEU A 232 2.25 9.75 -7.35
C LEU A 232 0.94 9.04 -7.02
N ALA A 233 0.94 8.13 -6.05
CA ALA A 233 -0.24 7.37 -5.65
C ALA A 233 -1.32 8.25 -5.03
N VAL A 234 -0.95 9.19 -4.16
CA VAL A 234 -1.91 10.13 -3.56
C VAL A 234 -2.47 11.10 -4.61
N ASN A 235 -1.63 11.60 -5.55
CA ASN A 235 -2.13 12.43 -6.65
C ASN A 235 -3.02 11.62 -7.61
N ASP A 236 -2.77 10.33 -7.82
CA ASP A 236 -3.67 9.47 -8.60
C ASP A 236 -5.05 9.33 -7.92
N LEU A 237 -5.08 9.13 -6.60
CA LEU A 237 -6.34 9.18 -5.84
C LEU A 237 -7.07 10.53 -6.02
N LEU A 238 -6.36 11.65 -5.83
CA LEU A 238 -6.94 12.98 -5.99
C LEU A 238 -7.49 13.20 -7.40
N ALA A 239 -6.77 12.77 -8.44
CA ALA A 239 -7.23 12.87 -9.83
C ALA A 239 -8.48 12.03 -10.12
N ARG A 240 -8.70 10.92 -9.38
CA ARG A 240 -9.91 10.09 -9.50
C ARG A 240 -11.09 10.67 -8.74
N LEU A 241 -10.85 11.33 -7.62
CA LEU A 241 -11.90 12.01 -6.84
C LEU A 241 -12.28 13.37 -7.45
N HIS A 242 -11.32 14.07 -8.04
CA HIS A 242 -11.48 15.37 -8.68
C HIS A 242 -10.74 15.37 -10.01
N PRO A 243 -11.40 14.98 -11.12
CA PRO A 243 -10.74 14.84 -12.43
C PRO A 243 -10.11 16.15 -12.91
N TYR A 244 -8.78 16.17 -13.03
CA TYR A 244 -8.01 17.30 -13.54
C TYR A 244 -7.03 16.90 -14.65
N ARG A 245 -6.95 15.60 -14.98
CA ARG A 245 -6.12 15.12 -16.08
C ARG A 245 -6.71 15.49 -17.43
N LEU A 246 -5.87 15.80 -18.40
CA LEU A 246 -6.29 16.08 -19.78
C LEU A 246 -6.80 14.83 -20.47
N GLU A 247 -6.15 13.69 -20.22
CA GLU A 247 -6.64 12.37 -20.63
C GLU A 247 -7.51 11.76 -19.53
N GLY A 248 -8.41 10.84 -19.89
CA GLY A 248 -9.26 10.17 -18.92
C GLY A 248 -8.47 9.31 -17.93
N ASN A 249 -9.00 9.13 -16.73
CA ASN A 249 -8.37 8.31 -15.68
C ASN A 249 -8.18 6.83 -16.06
N GLU A 250 -8.88 6.36 -17.10
CA GLU A 250 -8.74 5.01 -17.66
C GLU A 250 -7.35 4.78 -18.29
N SER A 251 -6.69 5.82 -18.77
CA SER A 251 -5.33 5.75 -19.32
C SER A 251 -4.25 5.54 -18.23
N TYR A 252 -4.60 5.70 -16.95
CA TYR A 252 -3.66 5.70 -15.83
C TYR A 252 -3.88 4.51 -14.89
N ALA A 253 -3.96 3.29 -15.42
CA ALA A 253 -4.04 2.09 -14.59
C ALA A 253 -2.68 1.69 -14.01
N ALA A 254 -1.59 2.02 -14.69
CA ALA A 254 -0.25 1.95 -14.15
C ALA A 254 0.53 3.22 -14.50
N GLN A 255 1.33 3.70 -13.55
CA GLN A 255 2.26 4.81 -13.74
C GLN A 255 3.65 4.32 -13.34
N ARG A 256 4.66 4.57 -14.16
CA ARG A 256 6.04 4.14 -13.93
C ARG A 256 6.97 5.32 -14.06
N VAL A 257 7.92 5.41 -13.15
CA VAL A 257 9.01 6.39 -13.21
C VAL A 257 10.34 5.66 -13.14
N SER A 258 11.21 5.92 -14.10
CA SER A 258 12.60 5.49 -14.07
C SER A 258 13.50 6.72 -13.96
N LEU A 259 14.09 6.92 -12.79
CA LEU A 259 15.05 8.01 -12.56
C LEU A 259 16.38 7.74 -13.27
N SER A 260 16.73 6.47 -13.48
CA SER A 260 17.93 6.09 -14.21
C SER A 260 17.86 6.41 -15.72
N HIS A 261 16.64 6.53 -16.28
CA HIS A 261 16.42 6.80 -17.71
C HIS A 261 15.69 8.11 -17.97
N ASP A 262 15.40 8.89 -16.92
CA ASP A 262 14.59 10.12 -16.99
C ASP A 262 13.26 9.90 -17.74
N LEU A 263 12.58 8.79 -17.41
CA LEU A 263 11.34 8.35 -18.06
C LEU A 263 10.17 8.40 -17.07
N PHE A 264 9.07 9.01 -17.51
CA PHE A 264 7.77 8.97 -16.87
C PHE A 264 6.74 8.41 -17.88
N ASP A 265 6.12 7.28 -17.56
CA ASP A 265 5.21 6.56 -18.43
C ASP A 265 3.93 6.13 -17.72
N HIS A 266 2.84 5.96 -18.46
CA HIS A 266 1.58 5.44 -17.97
C HIS A 266 0.93 4.48 -18.97
N GLU A 267 0.07 3.61 -18.45
CA GLU A 267 -0.55 2.54 -19.22
C GLU A 267 -2.01 2.36 -18.78
N ALA A 268 -2.88 2.18 -19.78
CA ALA A 268 -4.29 1.86 -19.56
C ALA A 268 -4.47 0.44 -18.98
N ASP A 269 -5.65 0.16 -18.43
CA ASP A 269 -5.96 -1.18 -17.90
C ASP A 269 -6.10 -2.18 -19.05
N GLY A 270 -5.55 -3.36 -18.83
CA GLY A 270 -5.69 -4.50 -19.73
C GLY A 270 -6.98 -5.29 -19.49
N ALA A 271 -7.00 -6.53 -19.97
CA ALA A 271 -8.11 -7.44 -19.75
C ALA A 271 -8.30 -7.76 -18.26
N ALA A 272 -9.55 -8.07 -17.88
CA ALA A 272 -9.88 -8.50 -16.51
C ALA A 272 -9.07 -9.74 -16.11
N CYS A 273 -8.57 -9.75 -14.87
CA CYS A 273 -7.81 -10.88 -14.35
C CYS A 273 -8.74 -12.06 -14.03
N THR A 274 -8.57 -13.18 -14.74
CA THR A 274 -9.40 -14.37 -14.53
C THR A 274 -9.08 -15.13 -13.24
N VAL A 275 -7.91 -14.94 -12.65
CA VAL A 275 -7.50 -15.58 -11.39
C VAL A 275 -8.09 -14.84 -10.20
N VAL A 276 -7.75 -13.56 -10.04
CA VAL A 276 -8.25 -12.72 -8.94
C VAL A 276 -9.75 -12.47 -9.07
N GLY A 277 -10.25 -12.35 -10.29
CA GLY A 277 -11.67 -12.14 -10.60
C GLY A 277 -12.61 -13.26 -10.14
N ARG A 278 -12.10 -14.46 -9.82
CA ARG A 278 -12.91 -15.55 -9.22
C ARG A 278 -13.54 -15.18 -7.88
N GLY A 279 -12.89 -14.28 -7.14
CA GLY A 279 -13.36 -13.76 -5.86
C GLY A 279 -14.22 -12.51 -5.95
N LEU A 280 -14.48 -11.98 -7.14
CA LEU A 280 -15.12 -10.67 -7.30
C LEU A 280 -16.49 -10.59 -6.63
N GLY A 281 -16.62 -9.68 -5.65
CA GLY A 281 -17.88 -9.38 -4.96
C GLY A 281 -18.38 -10.46 -4.01
N LYS A 282 -17.57 -11.47 -3.67
CA LYS A 282 -18.00 -12.54 -2.74
C LYS A 282 -18.10 -12.07 -1.28
N GLY A 283 -17.37 -11.03 -0.89
CA GLY A 283 -17.41 -10.49 0.47
C GLY A 283 -16.94 -11.48 1.54
N ASP A 284 -17.67 -11.53 2.65
CA ASP A 284 -17.38 -12.42 3.79
C ASP A 284 -17.87 -13.86 3.52
N VAL A 285 -17.03 -14.63 2.86
CA VAL A 285 -17.23 -16.09 2.67
C VAL A 285 -16.42 -16.86 3.72
N GLU A 286 -16.86 -18.10 4.02
CA GLU A 286 -16.12 -19.01 4.89
C GLU A 286 -15.62 -20.22 4.07
N PRO A 287 -14.32 -20.52 4.12
CA PRO A 287 -13.25 -19.76 4.79
C PRO A 287 -13.03 -18.38 4.15
N LEU A 288 -12.53 -17.41 4.93
CA LEU A 288 -12.30 -16.04 4.48
C LEU A 288 -11.45 -16.03 3.19
N LEU A 289 -11.88 -15.26 2.18
CA LEU A 289 -11.28 -15.20 0.84
C LEU A 289 -11.24 -16.55 0.10
N ASP A 290 -12.09 -17.51 0.43
CA ASP A 290 -12.06 -18.90 -0.07
C ASP A 290 -10.71 -19.62 0.21
N GLN A 291 -9.97 -19.21 1.27
CA GLN A 291 -8.65 -19.75 1.59
C GLN A 291 -8.66 -20.52 2.91
N PRO A 292 -8.35 -21.83 2.91
CA PRO A 292 -8.37 -22.65 4.14
C PRO A 292 -7.46 -22.14 5.26
N GLU A 293 -6.40 -21.40 4.92
CA GLU A 293 -5.48 -20.83 5.91
C GLU A 293 -6.13 -19.74 6.79
N PHE A 294 -7.25 -19.19 6.35
CA PHE A 294 -8.04 -18.19 7.09
C PHE A 294 -9.30 -18.75 7.74
N SER A 295 -9.42 -20.08 7.83
CA SER A 295 -10.49 -20.72 8.59
C SER A 295 -10.39 -20.34 10.06
N GLU A 296 -11.53 -20.07 10.71
CA GLU A 296 -11.54 -19.93 12.15
C GLU A 296 -11.15 -21.26 12.80
N PRO A 297 -10.30 -21.26 13.86
CA PRO A 297 -10.02 -22.48 14.59
C PRO A 297 -11.34 -22.99 15.20
N SER A 298 -11.70 -24.23 14.86
CA SER A 298 -12.86 -24.95 15.39
C SER A 298 -12.81 -25.14 16.91
#